data_ec02cc0702169ea73a56a91a55037c0c
#
_entry.id   ec02cc0702169ea73a56a91a55037c0c
#
_cell.length_a   1.000
_cell.length_b   1.000
_cell.length_c   1.000
_cell.angle_alpha   90.00
_cell.angle_beta   90.00
_cell.angle_gamma   90.00
#
_symmetry.space_group_name_H-M   'P 1'
#
loop_
_entity.id
_entity.type
_entity.pdbx_description
1 polymer ?
#
loop_
_entity_poly.entity_id
_entity_poly.type
_entity_poly.pdbx_seq_one_letter_code
_entity_poly.pdbx_strand_id
1 'polypeptide(L)'
;YEARGKSLGTVAPPGGESFLEGGIRLYRAIRRLLGGTGRSEGDLVLVTHSGVIRGLLCLMFGWDPARIMDIPVPCGSVTRLWTEGEGELLGRIEEAGVRPGRYPGREACLRLWDRYDLPDHIRAHEEAVAELACGWAGKLCEKGQPLDAELTYEAALLHDIARLGPDHARAGAKLLREEGYPELSHIVRVHHGMAGGEEYRLTEASLVFLADKYMQGDKRVSLEERFEKSRAKCRTPEGMENHQKQYRQAAAIKRNLEYILGENT
;
A
#
# COMPACT_ATOMS: atom_id res chain seq x y z
N TYR A 1 -20.14 -12.19 -33.30
CA TYR A 1 -20.05 -11.87 -31.85
C TYR A 1 -19.98 -13.11 -30.98
N GLU A 2 -20.79 -14.15 -31.22
CA GLU A 2 -20.78 -15.40 -30.41
C GLU A 2 -19.45 -16.16 -30.44
N ALA A 3 -18.81 -16.30 -31.61
CA ALA A 3 -17.53 -16.98 -31.76
C ALA A 3 -16.42 -16.28 -30.96
N ARG A 4 -16.45 -14.92 -30.93
CA ARG A 4 -15.49 -14.11 -30.17
C ARG A 4 -15.72 -14.22 -28.67
N GLY A 5 -16.98 -14.30 -28.21
CA GLY A 5 -17.29 -14.48 -26.79
C GLY A 5 -16.77 -15.78 -26.21
N LYS A 6 -16.56 -16.80 -27.07
CA LYS A 6 -16.01 -18.10 -26.65
C LYS A 6 -14.47 -18.18 -26.74
N SER A 7 -13.79 -17.31 -27.49
CA SER A 7 -12.34 -17.33 -27.66
C SER A 7 -11.76 -15.95 -28.00
N LEU A 8 -11.81 -15.04 -27.03
CA LEU A 8 -11.19 -13.70 -27.17
C LEU A 8 -9.69 -13.76 -27.45
N GLY A 9 -9.04 -14.85 -27.02
CA GLY A 9 -7.61 -15.05 -27.20
C GLY A 9 -7.21 -15.16 -28.66
N THR A 10 -7.99 -15.87 -29.48
CA THR A 10 -7.61 -16.25 -30.87
C THR A 10 -8.52 -15.70 -31.93
N VAL A 11 -9.74 -15.27 -31.61
CA VAL A 11 -10.71 -14.75 -32.57
C VAL A 11 -10.66 -13.23 -32.64
N ALA A 12 -10.22 -12.68 -33.77
CA ALA A 12 -10.20 -11.25 -34.04
C ALA A 12 -11.61 -10.72 -34.36
N PRO A 13 -11.95 -9.46 -33.96
CA PRO A 13 -13.12 -8.78 -34.49
C PRO A 13 -12.90 -8.39 -35.96
N PRO A 14 -13.99 -8.13 -36.72
CA PRO A 14 -13.85 -7.64 -38.09
C PRO A 14 -12.97 -6.38 -38.16
N GLY A 15 -11.91 -6.41 -38.96
CA GLY A 15 -10.96 -5.30 -39.11
C GLY A 15 -10.05 -5.03 -37.91
N GLY A 16 -10.01 -5.92 -36.93
CA GLY A 16 -9.17 -5.80 -35.72
C GLY A 16 -8.22 -6.99 -35.53
N GLU A 17 -7.68 -7.10 -34.33
CA GLU A 17 -6.76 -8.17 -33.90
C GLU A 17 -7.34 -8.95 -32.71
N SER A 18 -6.98 -10.22 -32.58
CA SER A 18 -7.21 -11.01 -31.37
C SER A 18 -6.25 -10.56 -30.25
N PHE A 19 -6.51 -10.98 -29.03
CA PHE A 19 -5.60 -10.65 -27.91
C PHE A 19 -4.20 -11.26 -28.12
N LEU A 20 -4.13 -12.47 -28.70
CA LEU A 20 -2.85 -13.11 -29.00
C LEU A 20 -2.07 -12.36 -30.09
N GLU A 21 -2.74 -11.90 -31.16
CA GLU A 21 -2.11 -11.06 -32.20
C GLU A 21 -1.61 -9.75 -31.64
N GLY A 22 -2.38 -9.09 -30.75
CA GLY A 22 -1.94 -7.91 -30.01
C GLY A 22 -0.70 -8.18 -29.15
N GLY A 23 -0.67 -9.33 -28.47
CA GLY A 23 0.49 -9.78 -27.71
C GLY A 23 1.73 -10.01 -28.58
N ILE A 24 1.57 -10.64 -29.75
CA ILE A 24 2.66 -10.83 -30.72
C ILE A 24 3.20 -9.49 -31.22
N ARG A 25 2.31 -8.55 -31.51
CA ARG A 25 2.69 -7.19 -31.94
C ARG A 25 3.49 -6.48 -30.83
N LEU A 26 3.02 -6.55 -29.59
CA LEU A 26 3.72 -5.98 -28.44
C LEU A 26 5.08 -6.65 -28.22
N TYR A 27 5.16 -7.97 -28.29
CA TYR A 27 6.43 -8.71 -28.18
C TYR A 27 7.46 -8.25 -29.20
N ARG A 28 7.06 -8.10 -30.46
CA ARG A 28 7.94 -7.59 -31.54
C ARG A 28 8.39 -6.15 -31.26
N ALA A 29 7.52 -5.30 -30.73
CA ALA A 29 7.88 -3.94 -30.36
C ALA A 29 8.90 -3.91 -29.22
N ILE A 30 8.71 -4.71 -28.18
CA ILE A 30 9.65 -4.84 -27.05
C ILE A 30 11.01 -5.32 -27.54
N ARG A 31 11.06 -6.35 -28.37
CA ARG A 31 12.33 -6.85 -28.94
C ARG A 31 13.09 -5.79 -29.74
N ARG A 32 12.39 -4.96 -30.50
CA ARG A 32 13.02 -3.84 -31.22
C ARG A 32 13.59 -2.80 -30.27
N LEU A 33 12.86 -2.47 -29.21
CA LEU A 33 13.29 -1.48 -28.21
C LEU A 33 14.50 -1.99 -27.40
N LEU A 34 14.51 -3.28 -27.06
CA LEU A 34 15.60 -3.90 -26.30
C LEU A 34 16.83 -4.25 -27.16
N GLY A 35 16.66 -4.53 -28.45
CA GLY A 35 17.73 -4.88 -29.39
C GLY A 35 18.44 -3.71 -30.04
N GLY A 36 18.10 -2.45 -29.73
CA GLY A 36 18.73 -1.26 -30.28
C GLY A 36 20.12 -1.00 -29.69
N THR A 37 21.04 -0.49 -30.52
CA THR A 37 22.45 -0.23 -30.19
C THR A 37 22.71 0.95 -29.24
N GLY A 38 21.65 1.50 -28.64
CA GLY A 38 21.69 2.64 -27.71
C GLY A 38 21.10 2.35 -26.34
N ARG A 39 21.36 1.17 -25.79
CA ARG A 39 20.84 0.78 -24.47
C ARG A 39 21.29 1.76 -23.40
N SER A 40 20.34 2.51 -22.82
CA SER A 40 20.50 3.09 -21.51
C SER A 40 20.24 1.99 -20.47
N GLU A 41 21.09 1.87 -19.45
CA GLU A 41 20.76 1.13 -18.23
C GLU A 41 19.49 1.74 -17.65
N GLY A 42 18.43 0.95 -17.51
CA GLY A 42 17.17 1.43 -16.96
C GLY A 42 15.97 0.55 -17.32
N ASP A 43 14.85 0.84 -16.70
CA ASP A 43 13.59 0.13 -16.91
C ASP A 43 12.88 0.63 -18.16
N LEU A 44 12.26 -0.29 -18.93
CA LEU A 44 11.37 0.04 -20.04
C LEU A 44 9.92 0.02 -19.55
N VAL A 45 9.26 1.17 -19.54
CA VAL A 45 7.84 1.29 -19.20
C VAL A 45 7.00 1.35 -20.46
N LEU A 46 6.02 0.45 -20.58
CA LEU A 46 5.09 0.36 -21.71
C LEU A 46 3.66 0.52 -21.22
N VAL A 47 2.91 1.47 -21.77
CA VAL A 47 1.49 1.67 -21.47
C VAL A 47 0.65 1.04 -22.57
N THR A 48 -0.19 0.07 -22.22
CA THR A 48 -1.01 -0.67 -23.20
C THR A 48 -2.30 -1.20 -22.56
N HIS A 49 -3.11 -1.95 -23.31
CA HIS A 49 -4.38 -2.48 -22.87
C HIS A 49 -4.27 -3.88 -22.27
N SER A 50 -5.14 -4.20 -21.32
CA SER A 50 -5.14 -5.49 -20.62
C SER A 50 -5.20 -6.71 -21.54
N GLY A 51 -5.95 -6.64 -22.64
CA GLY A 51 -6.03 -7.72 -23.64
C GLY A 51 -4.69 -7.99 -24.34
N VAL A 52 -3.92 -6.92 -24.61
CA VAL A 52 -2.58 -7.01 -25.23
C VAL A 52 -1.58 -7.61 -24.25
N ILE A 53 -1.63 -7.20 -22.98
CA ILE A 53 -0.78 -7.79 -21.92
C ILE A 53 -1.09 -9.26 -21.74
N ARG A 54 -2.36 -9.66 -21.65
CA ARG A 54 -2.76 -11.06 -21.56
C ARG A 54 -2.25 -11.88 -22.76
N GLY A 55 -2.38 -11.35 -23.99
CA GLY A 55 -1.85 -11.99 -25.20
C GLY A 55 -0.34 -12.17 -25.15
N LEU A 56 0.40 -11.17 -24.66
CA LEU A 56 1.85 -11.27 -24.44
C LEU A 56 2.20 -12.36 -23.43
N LEU A 57 1.49 -12.43 -22.30
CA LEU A 57 1.72 -13.45 -21.27
C LEU A 57 1.43 -14.87 -21.80
N CYS A 58 0.33 -15.05 -22.54
CA CYS A 58 0.06 -16.33 -23.21
C CYS A 58 1.20 -16.74 -24.14
N LEU A 59 1.72 -15.80 -24.94
CA LEU A 59 2.83 -16.06 -25.87
C LEU A 59 4.12 -16.44 -25.15
N MET A 60 4.48 -15.69 -24.09
CA MET A 60 5.74 -15.88 -23.36
C MET A 60 5.78 -17.15 -22.52
N PHE A 61 4.65 -17.51 -21.91
CA PHE A 61 4.57 -18.63 -20.96
C PHE A 61 3.87 -19.88 -21.52
N GLY A 62 3.47 -19.85 -22.79
CA GLY A 62 2.76 -20.97 -23.42
C GLY A 62 1.40 -21.27 -22.79
N TRP A 63 0.74 -20.25 -22.20
CA TRP A 63 -0.57 -20.42 -21.61
C TRP A 63 -1.66 -20.57 -22.66
N ASP A 64 -2.69 -21.36 -22.34
CA ASP A 64 -3.80 -21.59 -23.25
C ASP A 64 -4.57 -20.28 -23.55
N PRO A 65 -4.57 -19.81 -24.81
CA PRO A 65 -5.32 -18.59 -25.18
C PRO A 65 -6.84 -18.70 -24.98
N ALA A 66 -7.40 -19.91 -24.86
CA ALA A 66 -8.81 -20.11 -24.55
C ALA A 66 -9.14 -19.62 -23.12
N ARG A 67 -8.15 -19.63 -22.23
CA ARG A 67 -8.24 -19.19 -20.86
C ARG A 67 -7.70 -17.78 -20.60
N ILE A 68 -7.54 -16.98 -21.63
CA ILE A 68 -6.89 -15.66 -21.57
C ILE A 68 -7.58 -14.69 -20.60
N MET A 69 -8.87 -14.87 -20.35
CA MET A 69 -9.63 -14.05 -19.42
C MET A 69 -9.39 -14.41 -17.95
N ASP A 70 -8.84 -15.60 -17.68
CA ASP A 70 -8.46 -16.04 -16.31
C ASP A 70 -7.18 -15.34 -15.83
N ILE A 71 -6.41 -14.73 -16.74
CA ILE A 71 -5.19 -14.00 -16.40
C ILE A 71 -5.58 -12.65 -15.75
N PRO A 72 -5.20 -12.40 -14.49
CA PRO A 72 -5.60 -11.19 -13.77
C PRO A 72 -4.79 -9.97 -14.26
N VAL A 73 -5.37 -9.18 -15.16
CA VAL A 73 -4.83 -7.89 -15.61
C VAL A 73 -5.92 -6.82 -15.49
N PRO A 74 -6.22 -6.31 -14.27
CA PRO A 74 -7.19 -5.25 -14.06
C PRO A 74 -6.77 -3.93 -14.74
N CYS A 75 -7.73 -3.03 -14.97
CA CYS A 75 -7.40 -1.68 -15.45
C CYS A 75 -6.52 -0.94 -14.44
N GLY A 76 -5.48 -0.26 -14.93
CA GLY A 76 -4.51 0.46 -14.07
C GLY A 76 -3.53 -0.44 -13.33
N SER A 77 -3.45 -1.74 -13.68
CA SER A 77 -2.47 -2.64 -13.10
C SER A 77 -1.11 -2.57 -13.81
N VAL A 78 -0.06 -2.95 -13.10
CA VAL A 78 1.30 -3.15 -13.63
C VAL A 78 1.59 -4.63 -13.78
N THR A 79 2.21 -4.99 -14.89
CA THR A 79 2.81 -6.32 -15.11
C THR A 79 4.29 -6.12 -15.29
N ARG A 80 5.09 -6.64 -14.37
CA ARG A 80 6.54 -6.52 -14.40
C ARG A 80 7.16 -7.80 -14.93
N LEU A 81 7.99 -7.65 -15.96
CA LEU A 81 8.69 -8.75 -16.63
C LEU A 81 10.19 -8.51 -16.52
N TRP A 82 10.93 -9.55 -16.18
CA TRP A 82 12.38 -9.55 -16.24
C TRP A 82 12.85 -10.06 -17.61
N THR A 83 13.88 -9.43 -18.15
CA THR A 83 14.54 -9.87 -19.36
C THR A 83 15.99 -10.18 -19.07
N GLU A 84 16.45 -11.39 -19.37
CA GLU A 84 17.87 -11.77 -19.31
C GLU A 84 18.49 -11.71 -20.71
N GLY A 85 19.62 -10.98 -20.85
CA GLY A 85 20.44 -10.97 -22.05
C GLY A 85 19.94 -10.12 -23.21
N GLU A 86 20.60 -10.25 -24.38
CA GLU A 86 20.40 -9.44 -25.59
C GLU A 86 19.03 -9.67 -26.26
N GLY A 87 17.98 -9.09 -25.67
CA GLY A 87 16.67 -8.99 -26.33
C GLY A 87 15.83 -10.26 -26.36
N GLU A 88 16.19 -11.31 -25.65
CA GLU A 88 15.30 -12.43 -25.38
C GLU A 88 14.46 -12.15 -24.17
N LEU A 89 13.15 -12.06 -24.38
CA LEU A 89 12.17 -12.07 -23.31
C LEU A 89 12.06 -13.49 -22.74
N LEU A 90 13.12 -13.97 -22.10
CA LEU A 90 13.04 -15.12 -21.22
C LEU A 90 12.43 -14.64 -19.91
N GLY A 91 11.07 -14.60 -19.90
CA GLY A 91 10.38 -13.87 -18.90
C GLY A 91 10.19 -14.64 -17.61
N ARG A 92 10.72 -14.12 -16.54
CA ARG A 92 10.16 -14.35 -15.22
C ARG A 92 9.10 -13.26 -14.99
N ILE A 93 7.85 -13.66 -14.71
CA ILE A 93 6.85 -12.73 -14.18
C ILE A 93 7.25 -12.45 -12.74
N GLU A 94 7.62 -11.22 -12.45
CA GLU A 94 7.82 -10.78 -11.08
C GLU A 94 6.48 -10.42 -10.46
N GLU A 95 5.61 -9.74 -11.23
CA GLU A 95 4.26 -9.38 -10.84
C GLU A 95 3.36 -9.32 -12.07
N ALA A 96 2.18 -9.95 -12.02
CA ALA A 96 1.18 -9.85 -13.08
C ALA A 96 -0.13 -9.28 -12.54
N GLY A 97 -0.60 -8.20 -13.16
CA GLY A 97 -1.89 -7.61 -12.84
C GLY A 97 -1.97 -6.99 -11.44
N VAL A 98 -0.83 -6.70 -10.85
CA VAL A 98 -0.81 -5.90 -9.63
C VAL A 98 -1.27 -4.51 -10.01
N ARG A 99 -2.39 -4.06 -9.47
CA ARG A 99 -2.60 -2.62 -9.42
C ARG A 99 -1.40 -2.10 -8.65
N PRO A 100 -0.67 -1.07 -9.15
CA PRO A 100 0.17 -0.33 -8.25
C PRO A 100 -0.80 0.08 -7.15
N GLY A 101 -0.72 -0.65 -6.05
CA GLY A 101 -1.46 -0.27 -4.87
C GLY A 101 -1.07 1.16 -4.64
N ARG A 102 -2.01 2.00 -4.27
CA ARG A 102 -1.70 3.28 -3.67
C ARG A 102 -0.71 3.07 -2.52
N TYR A 103 -0.51 1.81 -2.14
CA TYR A 103 0.21 1.33 -0.96
C TYR A 103 1.01 0.06 -1.30
N PRO A 104 2.07 -0.24 -0.54
CA PRO A 104 3.02 -1.33 -0.86
C PRO A 104 2.46 -2.75 -0.79
N GLY A 105 1.36 -2.99 -0.08
CA GLY A 105 0.93 -4.31 0.34
C GLY A 105 1.76 -4.86 1.51
N ARG A 106 1.19 -5.77 2.31
CA ARG A 106 1.82 -6.29 3.53
C ARG A 106 3.23 -6.83 3.30
N GLU A 107 3.45 -7.61 2.26
CA GLU A 107 4.77 -8.19 1.97
C GLU A 107 5.84 -7.12 1.67
N ALA A 108 5.47 -6.05 0.97
CA ALA A 108 6.39 -4.96 0.71
C ALA A 108 6.65 -4.11 1.96
N CYS A 109 5.68 -3.96 2.86
CA CYS A 109 5.91 -3.37 4.18
C CYS A 109 6.96 -4.16 4.98
N LEU A 110 6.85 -5.49 5.00
CA LEU A 110 7.82 -6.35 5.67
C LEU A 110 9.23 -6.25 5.04
N ARG A 111 9.31 -6.17 3.70
CA ARG A 111 10.59 -5.91 3.03
C ARG A 111 11.19 -4.54 3.38
N LEU A 112 10.36 -3.52 3.61
CA LEU A 112 10.84 -2.22 4.10
C LEU A 112 11.38 -2.33 5.52
N TRP A 113 10.74 -3.09 6.42
CA TRP A 113 11.27 -3.36 7.76
C TRP A 113 12.67 -3.99 7.70
N ASP A 114 12.87 -4.97 6.80
CA ASP A 114 14.17 -5.62 6.63
C ASP A 114 15.21 -4.66 6.04
N ARG A 115 14.81 -3.87 5.03
CA ARG A 115 15.70 -2.88 4.38
C ARG A 115 16.20 -1.81 5.34
N TYR A 116 15.36 -1.40 6.29
CA TYR A 116 15.68 -0.36 7.26
C TYR A 116 16.05 -0.89 8.64
N ASP A 117 16.35 -2.19 8.73
CA ASP A 117 16.80 -2.87 9.95
C ASP A 117 15.91 -2.60 11.16
N LEU A 118 14.58 -2.63 10.97
CA LEU A 118 13.65 -2.34 12.04
C LEU A 118 13.72 -3.45 13.12
N PRO A 119 13.98 -3.12 14.41
CA PRO A 119 14.07 -4.09 15.48
C PRO A 119 12.77 -4.86 15.72
N ASP A 120 12.86 -6.14 16.11
CA ASP A 120 11.70 -7.02 16.31
C ASP A 120 10.66 -6.46 17.29
N HIS A 121 11.08 -5.79 18.36
CA HIS A 121 10.14 -5.20 19.32
C HIS A 121 9.35 -4.01 18.75
N ILE A 122 9.89 -3.32 17.73
CA ILE A 122 9.18 -2.25 17.01
C ILE A 122 8.25 -2.91 15.98
N ARG A 123 8.71 -3.94 15.25
CA ARG A 123 7.85 -4.72 14.32
C ARG A 123 6.61 -5.27 15.02
N ALA A 124 6.79 -5.88 16.20
CA ALA A 124 5.69 -6.38 17.00
C ALA A 124 4.70 -5.27 17.44
N HIS A 125 5.22 -4.08 17.76
CA HIS A 125 4.39 -2.91 18.05
C HIS A 125 3.59 -2.48 16.82
N GLU A 126 4.24 -2.34 15.67
CA GLU A 126 3.59 -1.92 14.42
C GLU A 126 2.51 -2.92 13.97
N GLU A 127 2.76 -4.24 14.10
CA GLU A 127 1.74 -5.25 13.83
C GLU A 127 0.52 -5.10 14.73
N ALA A 128 0.73 -4.93 16.04
CA ALA A 128 -0.35 -4.76 16.99
C ALA A 128 -1.17 -3.48 16.75
N VAL A 129 -0.50 -2.38 16.38
CA VAL A 129 -1.16 -1.12 15.98
C VAL A 129 -1.95 -1.31 14.69
N ALA A 130 -1.37 -2.01 13.70
CA ALA A 130 -1.99 -2.25 12.40
C ALA A 130 -3.26 -3.10 12.51
N GLU A 131 -3.23 -4.18 13.29
CA GLU A 131 -4.41 -5.02 13.53
C GLU A 131 -5.54 -4.23 14.17
N LEU A 132 -5.23 -3.41 15.18
CA LEU A 132 -6.23 -2.60 15.88
C LEU A 132 -6.83 -1.53 14.97
N ALA A 133 -5.99 -0.76 14.29
CA ALA A 133 -6.43 0.33 13.40
C ALA A 133 -7.26 -0.21 12.21
N CYS A 134 -6.81 -1.30 11.58
CA CYS A 134 -7.51 -1.96 10.49
C CYS A 134 -8.86 -2.54 10.94
N GLY A 135 -8.91 -3.14 12.14
CA GLY A 135 -10.15 -3.65 12.70
C GLY A 135 -11.20 -2.55 12.90
N TRP A 136 -10.80 -1.37 13.36
CA TRP A 136 -11.69 -0.21 13.43
C TRP A 136 -12.09 0.32 12.06
N ALA A 137 -11.12 0.44 11.13
CA ALA A 137 -11.40 0.90 9.77
C ALA A 137 -12.41 -0.01 9.07
N GLY A 138 -12.26 -1.33 9.17
CA GLY A 138 -13.21 -2.31 8.59
C GLY A 138 -14.63 -2.14 9.13
N LYS A 139 -14.79 -2.07 10.46
CA LYS A 139 -16.10 -1.82 11.08
C LYS A 139 -16.72 -0.49 10.66
N LEU A 140 -15.91 0.56 10.52
CA LEU A 140 -16.37 1.87 10.04
C LEU A 140 -16.79 1.83 8.57
N CYS A 141 -16.07 1.10 7.72
CA CYS A 141 -16.46 0.85 6.32
C CYS A 141 -17.81 0.15 6.23
N GLU A 142 -18.06 -0.86 7.08
CA GLU A 142 -19.36 -1.55 7.19
C GLU A 142 -20.51 -0.58 7.59
N LYS A 143 -20.18 0.48 8.34
CA LYS A 143 -21.10 1.57 8.70
C LYS A 143 -21.19 2.68 7.63
N GLY A 144 -20.57 2.47 6.46
CA GLY A 144 -20.62 3.41 5.33
C GLY A 144 -19.65 4.61 5.45
N GLN A 145 -18.67 4.54 6.34
CA GLN A 145 -17.63 5.58 6.41
C GLN A 145 -16.67 5.41 5.22
N PRO A 146 -16.28 6.51 4.54
CA PRO A 146 -15.41 6.46 3.36
C PRO A 146 -13.93 6.34 3.77
N LEU A 147 -13.57 5.21 4.36
CA LEU A 147 -12.21 4.88 4.80
C LEU A 147 -11.62 3.75 3.94
N ASP A 148 -10.30 3.72 3.86
CA ASP A 148 -9.55 2.65 3.25
C ASP A 148 -8.84 1.82 4.35
N ALA A 149 -9.37 0.62 4.59
CA ALA A 149 -8.85 -0.27 5.63
C ALA A 149 -7.45 -0.81 5.28
N GLU A 150 -7.15 -0.99 3.99
CA GLU A 150 -5.85 -1.44 3.52
C GLU A 150 -4.79 -0.34 3.72
N LEU A 151 -5.10 0.89 3.30
CA LEU A 151 -4.25 2.06 3.58
C LEU A 151 -4.01 2.24 5.09
N THR A 152 -5.06 2.07 5.90
CA THR A 152 -4.95 2.17 7.35
C THR A 152 -4.00 1.13 7.92
N TYR A 153 -4.12 -0.13 7.47
CA TYR A 153 -3.28 -1.23 7.90
C TYR A 153 -1.80 -1.00 7.57
N GLU A 154 -1.51 -0.65 6.32
CA GLU A 154 -0.14 -0.47 5.85
C GLU A 154 0.52 0.78 6.42
N ALA A 155 -0.24 1.87 6.58
CA ALA A 155 0.25 3.06 7.27
C ALA A 155 0.60 2.77 8.74
N ALA A 156 -0.19 1.93 9.40
CA ALA A 156 0.08 1.50 10.76
C ALA A 156 1.32 0.58 10.85
N LEU A 157 1.51 -0.34 9.87
CA LEU A 157 2.72 -1.16 9.78
C LEU A 157 4.02 -0.36 9.59
N LEU A 158 3.93 0.88 9.10
CA LEU A 158 5.09 1.68 8.75
C LEU A 158 5.18 3.01 9.52
N HIS A 159 4.30 3.22 10.52
CA HIS A 159 4.23 4.52 11.19
C HIS A 159 5.52 4.87 11.96
N ASP A 160 6.21 3.88 12.47
CA ASP A 160 7.47 3.99 13.20
C ASP A 160 8.69 3.47 12.41
N ILE A 161 8.62 3.36 11.08
CA ILE A 161 9.69 2.84 10.21
C ILE A 161 11.05 3.52 10.42
N ALA A 162 11.08 4.77 10.86
CA ALA A 162 12.29 5.53 11.16
C ALA A 162 12.51 5.73 12.68
N ARG A 163 11.94 4.87 13.53
CA ARG A 163 11.91 5.02 15.01
C ARG A 163 13.26 5.21 15.65
N LEU A 164 14.33 4.70 15.08
CA LEU A 164 15.67 4.79 15.62
C LEU A 164 16.32 6.17 15.42
N GLY A 165 15.72 7.03 14.59
CA GLY A 165 16.23 8.36 14.30
C GLY A 165 15.53 9.48 15.08
N PRO A 166 16.13 10.68 15.11
CA PRO A 166 15.47 11.87 15.62
C PRO A 166 14.31 12.28 14.68
N ASP A 167 13.24 12.84 15.27
CA ASP A 167 12.05 13.27 14.49
C ASP A 167 11.53 12.18 13.53
N HIS A 168 11.39 10.95 14.08
CA HIS A 168 11.11 9.74 13.28
C HIS A 168 9.82 9.85 12.46
N ALA A 169 8.81 10.59 12.89
CA ALA A 169 7.59 10.81 12.11
C ALA A 169 7.89 11.53 10.79
N ARG A 170 8.73 12.56 10.84
CA ARG A 170 9.14 13.31 9.66
C ARG A 170 10.12 12.53 8.80
N ALA A 171 11.06 11.83 9.43
CA ALA A 171 12.03 10.98 8.76
C ALA A 171 11.34 9.81 8.04
N GLY A 172 10.40 9.10 8.69
CA GLY A 172 9.60 8.03 8.11
C GLY A 172 8.72 8.52 6.96
N ALA A 173 8.09 9.68 7.12
CA ALA A 173 7.30 10.29 6.05
C ALA A 173 8.16 10.63 4.81
N LYS A 174 9.38 11.14 5.00
CA LYS A 174 10.31 11.43 3.91
C LYS A 174 10.71 10.13 3.19
N LEU A 175 11.09 9.12 3.97
CA LEU A 175 11.47 7.80 3.49
C LEU A 175 10.36 7.18 2.62
N LEU A 176 9.12 7.14 3.12
CA LEU A 176 7.99 6.56 2.39
C LEU A 176 7.67 7.32 1.10
N ARG A 177 7.90 8.64 1.06
CA ARG A 177 7.76 9.42 -0.17
C ARG A 177 8.83 9.05 -1.19
N GLU A 178 10.08 8.84 -0.75
CA GLU A 178 11.20 8.42 -1.59
C GLU A 178 11.00 6.99 -2.13
N GLU A 179 10.36 6.12 -1.35
CA GLU A 179 9.94 4.78 -1.76
C GLU A 179 8.70 4.78 -2.70
N GLY A 180 8.10 5.95 -2.97
CA GLY A 180 6.98 6.08 -3.90
C GLY A 180 5.59 5.98 -3.27
N TYR A 181 5.47 6.08 -1.94
CA TYR A 181 4.21 5.96 -1.18
C TYR A 181 3.78 7.29 -0.53
N PRO A 182 3.34 8.30 -1.30
CA PRO A 182 3.03 9.63 -0.77
C PRO A 182 1.83 9.65 0.19
N GLU A 183 0.86 8.74 0.03
CA GLU A 183 -0.32 8.65 0.88
C GLU A 183 0.04 8.12 2.28
N LEU A 184 0.86 7.06 2.35
CA LEU A 184 1.45 6.58 3.61
C LEU A 184 2.31 7.65 4.27
N SER A 185 3.13 8.35 3.49
CA SER A 185 3.95 9.47 3.97
C SER A 185 3.13 10.53 4.71
N HIS A 186 1.92 10.85 4.20
CA HIS A 186 1.04 11.82 4.85
C HIS A 186 0.58 11.33 6.22
N ILE A 187 0.12 10.08 6.31
CA ILE A 187 -0.38 9.48 7.57
C ILE A 187 0.75 9.38 8.59
N VAL A 188 1.89 8.84 8.18
CA VAL A 188 3.06 8.66 9.05
C VAL A 188 3.56 9.99 9.59
N ARG A 189 3.54 11.05 8.81
CA ARG A 189 3.96 12.37 9.26
C ARG A 189 3.15 12.92 10.43
N VAL A 190 1.87 12.58 10.54
CA VAL A 190 0.94 13.14 11.52
C VAL A 190 0.59 12.19 12.67
N HIS A 191 1.20 10.99 12.74
CA HIS A 191 0.89 9.98 13.75
C HIS A 191 1.22 10.40 15.21
N HIS A 192 1.99 11.48 15.40
CA HIS A 192 2.23 12.07 16.73
C HIS A 192 1.27 13.18 17.13
N GLY A 193 0.47 13.66 16.20
CA GLY A 193 -0.52 14.71 16.46
C GLY A 193 -1.01 15.33 15.17
N MET A 194 -2.29 15.58 15.12
CA MET A 194 -2.97 16.15 13.96
C MET A 194 -3.09 17.67 14.08
N ALA A 195 -3.31 18.34 12.94
CA ALA A 195 -3.67 19.74 12.92
C ALA A 195 -4.99 20.00 13.69
N GLY A 196 -5.15 21.19 14.21
CA GLY A 196 -6.35 21.52 14.99
C GLY A 196 -7.64 21.38 14.16
N GLY A 197 -8.64 20.68 14.71
CA GLY A 197 -9.93 20.41 14.08
C GLY A 197 -10.00 19.08 13.33
N GLU A 198 -8.88 18.44 13.00
CA GLU A 198 -8.86 17.12 12.34
C GLU A 198 -9.26 15.98 13.29
N GLU A 199 -9.12 16.18 14.60
CA GLU A 199 -9.53 15.22 15.63
C GLU A 199 -11.04 14.95 15.67
N TYR A 200 -11.83 15.76 15.00
CA TYR A 200 -13.28 15.55 14.89
C TYR A 200 -13.67 14.68 13.68
N ARG A 201 -12.72 14.32 12.85
CA ARG A 201 -12.96 13.44 11.68
C ARG A 201 -12.29 12.10 11.89
N LEU A 202 -13.02 11.04 11.59
CA LEU A 202 -12.40 9.72 11.47
C LEU A 202 -11.77 9.60 10.08
N THR A 203 -10.46 9.49 10.07
CA THR A 203 -9.62 9.29 8.88
C THR A 203 -8.65 8.16 9.18
N GLU A 204 -8.01 7.60 8.17
CA GLU A 204 -6.95 6.60 8.33
C GLU A 204 -5.87 7.10 9.29
N ALA A 205 -5.45 8.35 9.15
CA ALA A 205 -4.46 8.97 10.03
C ALA A 205 -4.92 9.05 11.49
N SER A 206 -6.20 9.38 11.73
CA SER A 206 -6.75 9.44 13.09
C SER A 206 -6.86 8.07 13.74
N LEU A 207 -7.15 7.03 12.95
CA LEU A 207 -7.21 5.64 13.44
C LEU A 207 -5.82 5.12 13.78
N VAL A 208 -4.82 5.36 12.94
CA VAL A 208 -3.42 4.99 13.22
C VAL A 208 -2.93 5.73 14.47
N PHE A 209 -3.15 7.05 14.56
CA PHE A 209 -2.82 7.82 15.75
C PHE A 209 -3.46 7.25 17.01
N LEU A 210 -4.77 6.97 16.98
CA LEU A 210 -5.48 6.45 18.14
C LEU A 210 -4.99 5.04 18.53
N ALA A 211 -4.80 4.15 17.56
CA ALA A 211 -4.35 2.79 17.79
C ALA A 211 -2.95 2.76 18.43
N ASP A 212 -2.01 3.61 18.00
CA ASP A 212 -0.71 3.75 18.66
C ASP A 212 -0.87 4.14 20.15
N LYS A 213 -1.85 4.99 20.49
CA LYS A 213 -2.08 5.38 21.89
C LYS A 213 -2.76 4.29 22.74
N TYR A 214 -3.31 3.26 22.11
CA TYR A 214 -3.82 2.08 22.80
C TYR A 214 -2.77 0.95 22.95
N MET A 215 -1.56 1.15 22.42
CA MET A 215 -0.50 0.14 22.49
C MET A 215 0.66 0.59 23.37
N GLN A 216 1.19 -0.34 24.18
CA GLN A 216 2.46 -0.21 24.89
C GLN A 216 3.34 -1.40 24.54
N GLY A 217 4.30 -1.22 23.61
CA GLY A 217 4.88 -2.33 22.90
C GLY A 217 3.79 -3.04 22.10
N ASP A 218 3.69 -4.33 22.19
CA ASP A 218 2.68 -5.19 21.57
C ASP A 218 1.40 -5.38 22.42
N LYS A 219 1.33 -4.77 23.61
CA LYS A 219 0.22 -4.96 24.55
C LYS A 219 -0.78 -3.81 24.48
N ARG A 220 -2.06 -4.18 24.40
CA ARG A 220 -3.16 -3.22 24.49
C ARG A 220 -3.29 -2.69 25.92
N VAL A 221 -3.42 -1.37 26.07
CA VAL A 221 -3.63 -0.66 27.32
C VAL A 221 -4.75 0.38 27.16
N SER A 222 -5.32 0.90 28.26
CA SER A 222 -6.26 2.02 28.16
C SER A 222 -5.53 3.33 27.80
N LEU A 223 -6.27 4.31 27.26
CA LEU A 223 -5.71 5.64 27.00
C LEU A 223 -5.19 6.28 28.29
N GLU A 224 -5.93 6.11 29.38
CA GLU A 224 -5.59 6.65 30.69
C GLU A 224 -4.24 6.09 31.16
N GLU A 225 -4.06 4.77 31.14
CA GLU A 225 -2.79 4.10 31.51
C GLU A 225 -1.63 4.55 30.62
N ARG A 226 -1.87 4.63 29.31
CA ARG A 226 -0.84 5.06 28.34
C ARG A 226 -0.36 6.47 28.60
N PHE A 227 -1.30 7.38 28.82
CA PHE A 227 -0.99 8.79 29.03
C PHE A 227 -0.47 9.08 30.45
N GLU A 228 -0.92 8.38 31.47
CA GLU A 228 -0.34 8.48 32.81
C GLU A 228 1.14 8.10 32.83
N LYS A 229 1.51 6.96 32.24
CA LYS A 229 2.91 6.54 32.13
C LYS A 229 3.75 7.50 31.29
N SER A 230 3.23 8.05 30.20
CA SER A 230 3.98 8.99 29.36
C SER A 230 4.12 10.37 30.00
N ARG A 231 3.19 10.79 30.83
CA ARG A 231 3.25 12.04 31.60
C ARG A 231 4.50 12.13 32.47
N ALA A 232 4.90 11.01 33.08
CA ALA A 232 6.10 10.96 33.93
C ALA A 232 7.40 11.27 33.17
N LYS A 233 7.39 11.19 31.82
CA LYS A 233 8.52 11.50 30.95
C LYS A 233 8.58 12.97 30.52
N CYS A 234 7.49 13.74 30.72
CA CYS A 234 7.44 15.15 30.36
C CYS A 234 8.23 15.99 31.34
N ARG A 235 9.36 16.56 30.88
CA ARG A 235 10.32 17.33 31.70
C ARG A 235 10.18 18.84 31.51
N THR A 236 9.48 19.29 30.48
CA THR A 236 9.35 20.70 30.14
C THR A 236 7.87 21.11 30.09
N PRO A 237 7.53 22.40 30.34
CA PRO A 237 6.17 22.90 30.21
C PRO A 237 5.59 22.65 28.81
N GLU A 238 6.39 22.85 27.76
CA GLU A 238 6.02 22.61 26.38
C GLU A 238 5.72 21.12 26.10
N GLY A 239 6.58 20.21 26.65
CA GLY A 239 6.33 18.76 26.57
C GLY A 239 5.04 18.37 27.27
N MET A 240 4.70 19.00 28.41
CA MET A 240 3.46 18.77 29.12
C MET A 240 2.24 19.28 28.34
N GLU A 241 2.34 20.44 27.70
CA GLU A 241 1.28 21.00 26.87
C GLU A 241 1.00 20.12 25.66
N ASN A 242 2.06 19.68 24.94
CA ASN A 242 1.96 18.75 23.84
C ASN A 242 1.33 17.41 24.26
N HIS A 243 1.73 16.88 25.40
CA HIS A 243 1.16 15.66 25.96
C HIS A 243 -0.34 15.80 26.24
N GLN A 244 -0.76 16.92 26.86
CA GLN A 244 -2.19 17.19 27.10
C GLN A 244 -2.98 17.39 25.81
N LYS A 245 -2.37 18.01 24.79
CA LYS A 245 -2.97 18.17 23.46
C LYS A 245 -3.22 16.82 22.83
N GLN A 246 -2.22 15.91 22.81
CA GLN A 246 -2.36 14.56 22.28
C GLN A 246 -3.46 13.77 23.01
N TYR A 247 -3.53 13.86 24.33
CA TYR A 247 -4.60 13.20 25.10
C TYR A 247 -5.98 13.69 24.70
N ARG A 248 -6.17 15.01 24.59
CA ARG A 248 -7.45 15.58 24.13
C ARG A 248 -7.84 15.12 22.73
N GLN A 249 -6.89 15.06 21.82
CA GLN A 249 -7.09 14.54 20.46
C GLN A 249 -7.50 13.07 20.48
N ALA A 250 -6.75 12.22 21.18
CA ALA A 250 -7.07 10.80 21.31
C ALA A 250 -8.47 10.57 21.92
N ALA A 251 -8.81 11.30 22.98
CA ALA A 251 -10.12 11.20 23.61
C ALA A 251 -11.27 11.69 22.70
N ALA A 252 -11.03 12.68 21.85
CA ALA A 252 -12.02 13.14 20.89
C ALA A 252 -12.27 12.12 19.78
N ILE A 253 -11.19 11.54 19.20
CA ILE A 253 -11.28 10.49 18.20
C ILE A 253 -11.99 9.26 18.77
N LYS A 254 -11.60 8.83 19.98
CA LYS A 254 -12.23 7.72 20.69
C LYS A 254 -13.74 7.90 20.77
N ARG A 255 -14.22 9.07 21.27
CA ARG A 255 -15.66 9.35 21.38
C ARG A 255 -16.38 9.25 20.04
N ASN A 256 -15.78 9.77 18.95
CA ASN A 256 -16.38 9.69 17.62
C ASN A 256 -16.44 8.26 17.11
N LEU A 257 -15.37 7.49 17.34
CA LEU A 257 -15.29 6.08 16.97
C LEU A 257 -16.38 5.28 17.70
N GLU A 258 -16.48 5.42 19.02
CA GLU A 258 -17.48 4.76 19.86
C GLU A 258 -18.92 5.17 19.46
N TYR A 259 -19.14 6.44 19.16
CA TYR A 259 -20.44 6.94 18.72
C TYR A 259 -20.90 6.29 17.40
N ILE A 260 -20.00 6.19 16.40
CA ILE A 260 -20.36 5.61 15.10
C ILE A 260 -20.47 4.08 15.17
N LEU A 261 -19.58 3.43 15.92
CA LEU A 261 -19.61 1.97 16.07
C LEU A 261 -20.76 1.50 16.98
N GLY A 262 -21.18 2.31 17.94
CA GLY A 262 -22.18 1.95 18.95
C GLY A 262 -21.64 1.01 20.03
N GLU A 263 -20.33 0.95 20.19
CA GLU A 263 -19.64 0.09 21.15
C GLU A 263 -18.47 0.84 21.82
N ASN A 264 -18.09 0.42 23.02
CA ASN A 264 -16.88 0.93 23.69
C ASN A 264 -15.63 0.29 23.05
N THR A 265 -14.59 1.10 22.83
CA THR A 265 -13.33 0.66 22.19
C THR A 265 -12.20 0.43 23.18
#